data_73faf382c070ed79c462f1eea11ae8e4
#
_entry.id   73faf382c070ed79c462f1eea11ae8e4
#
_cell.length_a   1.000
_cell.length_b   1.000
_cell.length_c   1.000
_cell.angle_alpha   90.00
_cell.angle_beta   90.00
_cell.angle_gamma   90.00
#
_symmetry.space_group_name_H-M   'P 1'
#
loop_
_entity.id
_entity.type
_entity.pdbx_description
1 polymer ?
#
loop_
_entity_poly.entity_id
_entity_poly.type
_entity_poly.pdbx_seq_one_letter_code
_entity_poly.pdbx_strand_id
1 'polypeptide(L)'
;VKILFGAAMENAHMLVVLIALALAGGIISNLQSSFNAKSTAETAFFAFYTMYSGILTVCVYNCLESARQTVEAQSAFLQAATPTYIGMMIASGSVLTSAASKPVILYFISLISIAVKDFFIPFSFMIFILSVINNLSGKMHITKLVSLLRLIVTKSLTALMTVFVTLLTLSGMSAQSADTLSVRAAKYAAQNFVPVVGNVLSSTIDTVYASASVLRSALGVAGIVTVALLCAYPVLKFGALIFLYKLAAAIIEPLADKRISNAVNEAANGISLLFSLLVC
;
A
#
# COMPACT_ATOMS: atom_id res chain seq x y z
N VAL A 1 4.69 17.48 10.48
CA VAL A 1 3.93 18.58 9.87
C VAL A 1 4.66 19.17 8.67
N LYS A 2 5.97 19.54 8.74
CA LYS A 2 6.73 20.07 7.58
C LYS A 2 6.83 19.10 6.40
N ILE A 3 6.95 17.80 6.64
CA ILE A 3 7.07 16.76 5.61
C ILE A 3 5.72 16.56 4.90
N LEU A 4 4.61 16.59 5.64
CA LEU A 4 3.26 16.55 5.08
C LEU A 4 2.97 17.77 4.20
N PHE A 5 3.34 18.97 4.69
CA PHE A 5 3.19 20.21 3.92
C PHE A 5 4.05 20.21 2.65
N GLY A 6 5.29 19.69 2.69
CA GLY A 6 6.16 19.59 1.52
C GLY A 6 5.57 18.68 0.42
N ALA A 7 5.16 17.47 0.77
CA ALA A 7 4.55 16.52 -0.16
C ALA A 7 3.18 17.00 -0.70
N ALA A 8 2.40 17.71 0.12
CA ALA A 8 1.15 18.34 -0.30
C ALA A 8 1.38 19.56 -1.21
N MET A 9 2.39 20.40 -0.93
CA MET A 9 2.71 21.58 -1.75
C MET A 9 3.27 21.21 -3.13
N GLU A 10 4.06 20.17 -3.24
CA GLU A 10 4.61 19.70 -4.54
C GLU A 10 3.50 19.29 -5.52
N ASN A 11 2.44 18.68 -5.00
CA ASN A 11 1.28 18.28 -5.78
C ASN A 11 0.15 19.34 -5.80
N ALA A 12 0.12 20.27 -4.85
CA ALA A 12 -0.88 21.34 -4.78
C ALA A 12 -0.80 22.28 -6.00
N HIS A 13 0.40 22.58 -6.49
CA HIS A 13 0.57 23.39 -7.71
C HIS A 13 -0.11 22.75 -8.92
N MET A 14 0.07 21.44 -9.11
CA MET A 14 -0.58 20.70 -10.20
C MET A 14 -2.10 20.68 -10.04
N LEU A 15 -2.62 20.58 -8.81
CA LEU A 15 -4.05 20.62 -8.54
C LEU A 15 -4.66 22.01 -8.79
N VAL A 16 -3.95 23.07 -8.42
CA VAL A 16 -4.39 24.45 -8.75
C VAL A 16 -4.51 24.64 -10.25
N VAL A 17 -3.52 24.14 -11.01
CA VAL A 17 -3.58 24.16 -12.49
C VAL A 17 -4.77 23.37 -13.02
N LEU A 18 -5.03 22.16 -12.48
CA LEU A 18 -6.18 21.34 -12.87
C LEU A 18 -7.52 22.02 -12.55
N ILE A 19 -7.64 22.67 -11.39
CA ILE A 19 -8.85 23.42 -11.02
C ILE A 19 -9.03 24.63 -11.94
N ALA A 20 -7.96 25.40 -12.19
CA ALA A 20 -8.02 26.57 -13.09
C ALA A 20 -8.42 26.17 -14.53
N LEU A 21 -7.85 25.07 -15.04
CA LEU A 21 -8.22 24.53 -16.34
C LEU A 21 -9.67 24.03 -16.36
N ALA A 22 -10.13 23.37 -15.29
CA ALA A 22 -11.51 22.91 -15.19
C ALA A 22 -12.52 24.08 -15.20
N LEU A 23 -12.18 25.17 -14.50
CA LEU A 23 -12.99 26.40 -14.51
C LEU A 23 -13.03 27.04 -15.91
N ALA A 24 -11.89 27.10 -16.62
CA ALA A 24 -11.84 27.55 -17.99
C ALA A 24 -12.73 26.70 -18.91
N GLY A 25 -12.67 25.35 -18.73
CA GLY A 25 -13.56 24.43 -19.45
C GLY A 25 -15.04 24.62 -19.13
N GLY A 26 -15.38 24.92 -17.88
CA GLY A 26 -16.73 25.25 -17.47
C GLY A 26 -17.28 26.54 -18.13
N ILE A 27 -16.44 27.58 -18.22
CA ILE A 27 -16.77 28.83 -18.92
C ILE A 27 -17.01 28.53 -20.41
N ILE A 28 -16.12 27.76 -21.05
CA ILE A 28 -16.27 27.37 -22.45
C ILE A 28 -17.57 26.59 -22.67
N SER A 29 -17.89 25.63 -21.80
CA SER A 29 -19.12 24.83 -21.86
C SER A 29 -20.36 25.70 -21.71
N ASN A 30 -20.38 26.67 -20.79
CA ASN A 30 -21.48 27.59 -20.58
C ASN A 30 -21.66 28.58 -21.73
N LEU A 31 -20.57 29.09 -22.31
CA LEU A 31 -20.64 29.96 -23.50
C LEU A 31 -21.20 29.19 -24.71
N GLN A 32 -20.84 27.95 -24.88
CA GLN A 32 -21.30 27.08 -25.97
C GLN A 32 -22.81 26.79 -25.89
N SER A 33 -23.38 26.69 -24.69
CA SER A 33 -24.84 26.52 -24.53
C SER A 33 -25.62 27.73 -25.03
N SER A 34 -24.99 28.89 -25.13
CA SER A 34 -25.58 30.15 -25.62
C SER A 34 -25.48 30.32 -27.14
N PHE A 35 -24.66 29.54 -27.84
CA PHE A 35 -24.51 29.59 -29.28
C PHE A 35 -25.27 28.42 -29.96
N ASN A 36 -26.03 28.73 -31.01
CA ASN A 36 -26.94 27.80 -31.70
C ASN A 36 -26.26 26.68 -32.52
N ALA A 37 -24.92 26.55 -32.44
CA ALA A 37 -24.13 25.61 -33.23
C ALA A 37 -23.70 24.36 -32.37
N LYS A 38 -24.63 23.48 -32.08
CA LYS A 38 -24.43 22.28 -31.24
C LYS A 38 -23.24 21.37 -31.67
N SER A 39 -23.03 21.20 -32.99
CA SER A 39 -21.98 20.34 -33.52
C SER A 39 -20.57 20.88 -33.26
N THR A 40 -20.34 22.18 -33.45
CA THR A 40 -19.06 22.83 -33.23
C THR A 40 -18.72 22.89 -31.74
N ALA A 41 -19.75 23.10 -30.90
CA ALA A 41 -19.62 23.12 -29.46
C ALA A 41 -19.15 21.75 -28.89
N GLU A 42 -19.73 20.67 -29.38
CA GLU A 42 -19.37 19.31 -28.93
C GLU A 42 -17.94 18.92 -29.34
N THR A 43 -17.51 19.34 -30.55
CA THR A 43 -16.14 19.13 -31.02
C THR A 43 -15.11 19.91 -30.19
N ALA A 44 -15.40 21.17 -29.88
CA ALA A 44 -14.52 22.00 -29.04
C ALA A 44 -14.42 21.45 -27.60
N PHE A 45 -15.53 21.00 -27.03
CA PHE A 45 -15.52 20.34 -25.71
C PHE A 45 -14.70 19.03 -25.73
N PHE A 46 -14.84 18.23 -26.80
CA PHE A 46 -14.07 17.01 -26.96
C PHE A 46 -12.55 17.27 -27.00
N ALA A 47 -12.13 18.30 -27.78
CA ALA A 47 -10.72 18.69 -27.84
C ALA A 47 -10.21 19.19 -26.48
N PHE A 48 -10.99 20.01 -25.78
CA PHE A 48 -10.66 20.48 -24.43
C PHE A 48 -10.56 19.34 -23.43
N TYR A 49 -11.55 18.43 -23.41
CA TYR A 49 -11.55 17.27 -22.49
C TYR A 49 -10.37 16.34 -22.75
N THR A 50 -9.99 16.14 -24.02
CA THR A 50 -8.83 15.31 -24.36
C THR A 50 -7.53 15.93 -23.84
N MET A 51 -7.37 17.25 -23.97
CA MET A 51 -6.22 17.98 -23.41
C MET A 51 -6.21 17.88 -21.87
N TYR A 52 -7.34 18.13 -21.23
CA TYR A 52 -7.50 18.06 -19.79
C TYR A 52 -7.21 16.67 -19.23
N SER A 53 -7.76 15.63 -19.87
CA SER A 53 -7.52 14.25 -19.49
C SER A 53 -6.07 13.82 -19.70
N GLY A 54 -5.38 14.38 -20.70
CA GLY A 54 -3.95 14.19 -20.90
C GLY A 54 -3.13 14.71 -19.71
N ILE A 55 -3.39 15.95 -19.27
CA ILE A 55 -2.72 16.54 -18.10
C ILE A 55 -3.03 15.73 -16.83
N LEU A 56 -4.29 15.34 -16.63
CA LEU A 56 -4.71 14.52 -15.50
C LEU A 56 -3.99 13.14 -15.50
N THR A 57 -3.81 12.57 -16.69
CA THR A 57 -3.08 11.29 -16.85
C THR A 57 -1.62 11.42 -16.43
N VAL A 58 -0.95 12.52 -16.80
CA VAL A 58 0.43 12.79 -16.34
C VAL A 58 0.49 12.91 -14.81
N CYS A 59 -0.46 13.61 -14.20
CA CYS A 59 -0.54 13.73 -12.74
C CYS A 59 -0.70 12.36 -12.05
N VAL A 60 -1.60 11.52 -12.56
CA VAL A 60 -1.81 10.17 -12.00
C VAL A 60 -0.59 9.28 -12.25
N TYR A 61 0.06 9.40 -13.41
CA TYR A 61 1.29 8.67 -13.71
C TYR A 61 2.41 9.01 -12.72
N ASN A 62 2.59 10.28 -12.36
CA ASN A 62 3.57 10.70 -11.35
C ASN A 62 3.25 10.12 -9.95
N CYS A 63 1.96 10.00 -9.62
CA CYS A 63 1.54 9.32 -8.39
C CYS A 63 1.88 7.82 -8.42
N LEU A 64 1.68 7.15 -9.58
CA LEU A 64 2.05 5.75 -9.78
C LEU A 64 3.55 5.52 -9.63
N GLU A 65 4.36 6.36 -10.26
CA GLU A 65 5.82 6.25 -10.17
C GLU A 65 6.29 6.46 -8.73
N SER A 66 5.70 7.43 -8.02
CA SER A 66 5.97 7.63 -6.59
C SER A 66 5.54 6.42 -5.74
N ALA A 67 4.42 5.76 -6.07
CA ALA A 67 4.00 4.53 -5.40
C ALA A 67 4.98 3.38 -5.66
N ARG A 68 5.43 3.21 -6.90
CA ARG A 68 6.41 2.21 -7.29
C ARG A 68 7.73 2.36 -6.53
N GLN A 69 8.27 3.56 -6.49
CA GLN A 69 9.49 3.88 -5.74
C GLN A 69 9.33 3.62 -4.24
N THR A 70 8.15 3.91 -3.70
CA THR A 70 7.83 3.63 -2.30
C THR A 70 7.85 2.13 -2.01
N VAL A 71 7.21 1.31 -2.84
CA VAL A 71 7.22 -0.16 -2.70
C VAL A 71 8.64 -0.72 -2.81
N GLU A 72 9.45 -0.20 -3.73
CA GLU A 72 10.87 -0.60 -3.88
C GLU A 72 11.67 -0.29 -2.62
N ALA A 73 11.55 0.92 -2.09
CA ALA A 73 12.25 1.34 -0.87
C ALA A 73 11.82 0.51 0.35
N GLN A 74 10.51 0.26 0.51
CA GLN A 74 9.97 -0.57 1.59
C GLN A 74 10.45 -2.03 1.47
N SER A 75 10.41 -2.61 0.27
CA SER A 75 10.88 -3.97 0.02
C SER A 75 12.38 -4.12 0.29
N ALA A 76 13.20 -3.19 -0.18
CA ALA A 76 14.65 -3.18 0.06
C ALA A 76 14.96 -3.07 1.55
N PHE A 77 14.25 -2.19 2.27
CA PHE A 77 14.42 -2.05 3.72
C PHE A 77 14.05 -3.35 4.46
N LEU A 78 12.89 -3.94 4.15
CA LEU A 78 12.44 -5.18 4.79
C LEU A 78 13.39 -6.35 4.52
N GLN A 79 13.92 -6.46 3.28
CA GLN A 79 14.92 -7.47 2.93
C GLN A 79 16.23 -7.27 3.70
N ALA A 80 16.71 -6.04 3.84
CA ALA A 80 17.91 -5.72 4.60
C ALA A 80 17.73 -5.89 6.12
N ALA A 81 16.56 -5.57 6.66
CA ALA A 81 16.25 -5.69 8.08
C ALA A 81 15.99 -7.15 8.51
N THR A 82 15.48 -7.99 7.63
CA THR A 82 15.09 -9.38 7.94
C THR A 82 16.24 -10.21 8.52
N PRO A 83 17.48 -10.25 7.97
CA PRO A 83 18.57 -11.02 8.56
C PRO A 83 18.94 -10.56 9.97
N THR A 84 18.97 -9.26 10.20
CA THR A 84 19.25 -8.66 11.52
C THR A 84 18.20 -9.07 12.55
N TYR A 85 16.92 -8.94 12.19
CA TYR A 85 15.82 -9.33 13.05
C TYR A 85 15.85 -10.83 13.40
N ILE A 86 16.13 -11.69 12.42
CA ILE A 86 16.26 -13.12 12.60
C ILE A 86 17.47 -13.46 13.48
N GLY A 87 18.60 -12.80 13.29
CA GLY A 87 19.77 -12.95 14.14
C GLY A 87 19.48 -12.64 15.61
N MET A 88 18.74 -11.58 15.87
CA MET A 88 18.29 -11.20 17.22
C MET A 88 17.30 -12.24 17.80
N MET A 89 16.40 -12.79 17.00
CA MET A 89 15.50 -13.87 17.42
C MET A 89 16.27 -15.16 17.78
N ILE A 90 17.28 -15.54 17.02
CA ILE A 90 18.14 -16.68 17.31
C ILE A 90 18.88 -16.45 18.64
N ALA A 91 19.47 -15.27 18.83
CA ALA A 91 20.15 -14.89 20.08
C ALA A 91 19.22 -14.93 21.30
N SER A 92 17.92 -14.70 21.10
CA SER A 92 16.88 -14.81 22.16
C SER A 92 16.30 -16.24 22.33
N GLY A 93 16.95 -17.27 21.79
CA GLY A 93 16.59 -18.68 21.98
C GLY A 93 15.48 -19.21 21.06
N SER A 94 15.06 -18.46 20.04
CA SER A 94 14.03 -18.88 19.06
C SER A 94 14.65 -19.44 17.79
N VAL A 95 15.48 -20.46 17.90
CA VAL A 95 16.27 -20.97 16.76
C VAL A 95 15.38 -21.58 15.68
N LEU A 96 14.48 -22.50 16.07
CA LEU A 96 13.60 -23.22 15.12
C LEU A 96 12.55 -22.27 14.51
N THR A 97 11.94 -21.41 15.33
CA THR A 97 10.99 -20.38 14.85
C THR A 97 11.66 -19.47 13.82
N SER A 98 12.87 -19.01 14.08
CA SER A 98 13.62 -18.14 13.19
C SER A 98 14.04 -18.84 11.90
N ALA A 99 14.50 -20.09 11.98
CA ALA A 99 14.88 -20.87 10.81
C ALA A 99 13.69 -21.16 9.89
N ALA A 100 12.53 -21.50 10.44
CA ALA A 100 11.31 -21.76 9.67
C ALA A 100 10.71 -20.49 9.04
N SER A 101 10.74 -19.36 9.75
CA SER A 101 10.12 -18.12 9.30
C SER A 101 10.95 -17.39 8.24
N LYS A 102 12.28 -17.50 8.27
CA LYS A 102 13.20 -16.79 7.37
C LYS A 102 12.88 -16.97 5.88
N PRO A 103 12.81 -18.18 5.32
CA PRO A 103 12.54 -18.38 3.90
C PRO A 103 11.13 -17.89 3.51
N VAL A 104 10.15 -18.08 4.39
CA VAL A 104 8.78 -17.64 4.17
C VAL A 104 8.71 -16.13 4.06
N ILE A 105 9.28 -15.39 5.02
CA ILE A 105 9.28 -13.93 5.04
C ILE A 105 9.97 -13.37 3.79
N LEU A 106 11.19 -13.80 3.47
CA LEU A 106 11.95 -13.31 2.33
C LEU A 106 11.26 -13.59 1.00
N TYR A 107 10.71 -14.81 0.85
CA TYR A 107 9.97 -15.18 -0.35
C TYR A 107 8.74 -14.30 -0.55
N PHE A 108 7.94 -14.09 0.51
CA PHE A 108 6.73 -13.27 0.42
C PHE A 108 7.00 -11.78 0.24
N ILE A 109 8.05 -11.22 0.86
CA ILE A 109 8.46 -9.83 0.59
C ILE A 109 8.74 -9.65 -0.89
N SER A 110 9.50 -10.58 -1.50
CA SER A 110 9.83 -10.53 -2.93
C SER A 110 8.58 -10.73 -3.80
N LEU A 111 7.75 -11.72 -3.47
CA LEU A 111 6.53 -12.03 -4.23
C LEU A 111 5.53 -10.87 -4.20
N ILE A 112 5.28 -10.29 -3.03
CA ILE A 112 4.37 -9.14 -2.88
C ILE A 112 4.94 -7.93 -3.62
N SER A 113 6.23 -7.66 -3.50
CA SER A 113 6.87 -6.55 -4.20
C SER A 113 6.72 -6.68 -5.72
N ILE A 114 6.99 -7.85 -6.28
CA ILE A 114 6.82 -8.14 -7.72
C ILE A 114 5.34 -8.00 -8.12
N ALA A 115 4.43 -8.61 -7.37
CA ALA A 115 3.01 -8.55 -7.66
C ALA A 115 2.48 -7.10 -7.64
N VAL A 116 2.90 -6.30 -6.66
CA VAL A 116 2.46 -4.89 -6.58
C VAL A 116 3.05 -4.08 -7.72
N LYS A 117 4.35 -4.19 -8.00
CA LYS A 117 5.04 -3.38 -9.01
C LYS A 117 4.65 -3.73 -10.44
N ASP A 118 4.63 -5.03 -10.75
CA ASP A 118 4.54 -5.50 -12.14
C ASP A 118 3.11 -5.84 -12.55
N PHE A 119 2.21 -6.04 -11.57
CA PHE A 119 0.82 -6.38 -11.84
C PHE A 119 -0.15 -5.30 -11.32
N PHE A 120 -0.21 -5.04 -10.02
CA PHE A 120 -1.26 -4.19 -9.46
C PHE A 120 -1.12 -2.71 -9.82
N ILE A 121 0.10 -2.16 -9.88
CA ILE A 121 0.31 -0.76 -10.28
C ILE A 121 -0.07 -0.53 -11.74
N PRO A 122 0.40 -1.29 -12.74
CA PRO A 122 -0.02 -1.14 -14.13
C PRO A 122 -1.53 -1.36 -14.33
N PHE A 123 -2.13 -2.34 -13.63
CA PHE A 123 -3.58 -2.56 -13.68
C PHE A 123 -4.38 -1.37 -13.12
N SER A 124 -3.91 -0.76 -12.04
CA SER A 124 -4.56 0.43 -11.47
C SER A 124 -4.53 1.61 -12.45
N PHE A 125 -3.44 1.77 -13.19
CA PHE A 125 -3.34 2.77 -14.26
C PHE A 125 -4.30 2.47 -15.42
N MET A 126 -4.37 1.23 -15.86
CA MET A 126 -5.31 0.81 -16.89
C MET A 126 -6.77 1.06 -16.47
N ILE A 127 -7.14 0.77 -15.23
CA ILE A 127 -8.46 1.07 -14.68
C ILE A 127 -8.75 2.56 -14.73
N PHE A 128 -7.79 3.40 -14.35
CA PHE A 128 -7.92 4.86 -14.42
C PHE A 128 -8.14 5.34 -15.86
N ILE A 129 -7.31 4.91 -16.82
CA ILE A 129 -7.45 5.28 -18.24
C ILE A 129 -8.82 4.88 -18.79
N LEU A 130 -9.26 3.65 -18.52
CA LEU A 130 -10.58 3.17 -18.95
C LEU A 130 -11.72 4.01 -18.32
N SER A 131 -11.58 4.43 -17.06
CA SER A 131 -12.55 5.30 -16.40
C SER A 131 -12.63 6.68 -17.05
N VAL A 132 -11.49 7.26 -17.42
CA VAL A 132 -11.43 8.57 -18.11
C VAL A 132 -12.08 8.47 -19.50
N ILE A 133 -11.78 7.42 -20.26
CA ILE A 133 -12.38 7.17 -21.59
C ILE A 133 -13.90 6.96 -21.46
N ASN A 134 -14.35 6.25 -20.44
CA ASN A 134 -15.78 6.02 -20.18
C ASN A 134 -16.54 7.35 -19.93
N ASN A 135 -15.90 8.32 -19.29
CA ASN A 135 -16.49 9.63 -19.04
C ASN A 135 -16.54 10.52 -20.30
N LEU A 136 -15.66 10.28 -21.28
CA LEU A 136 -15.63 11.02 -22.54
C LEU A 136 -16.78 10.62 -23.45
N SER A 137 -17.05 9.33 -23.59
CA SER A 137 -18.03 8.79 -24.51
C SER A 137 -19.34 8.45 -23.79
N GLY A 138 -20.34 9.33 -23.87
CA GLY A 138 -21.67 9.04 -23.32
C GLY A 138 -22.39 7.82 -23.94
N LYS A 139 -21.82 7.23 -25.00
CA LYS A 139 -22.35 6.04 -25.71
C LYS A 139 -21.66 4.73 -25.32
N MET A 140 -20.44 4.76 -24.78
CA MET A 140 -19.70 3.57 -24.37
C MET A 140 -19.94 3.28 -22.87
N HIS A 141 -20.66 2.21 -22.60
CA HIS A 141 -20.98 1.78 -21.22
C HIS A 141 -19.97 0.75 -20.73
N ILE A 142 -18.70 1.14 -20.54
CA ILE A 142 -17.64 0.28 -19.97
C ILE A 142 -17.54 0.33 -18.44
N THR A 143 -18.47 1.00 -17.78
CA THR A 143 -18.50 1.15 -16.31
C THR A 143 -18.45 -0.21 -15.59
N LYS A 144 -19.17 -1.23 -16.13
CA LYS A 144 -19.16 -2.58 -15.55
C LYS A 144 -17.80 -3.27 -15.68
N LEU A 145 -17.08 -3.03 -16.79
CA LEU A 145 -15.73 -3.56 -16.99
C LEU A 145 -14.76 -2.93 -15.99
N VAL A 146 -14.80 -1.61 -15.84
CA VAL A 146 -13.99 -0.87 -14.87
C VAL A 146 -14.24 -1.36 -13.44
N SER A 147 -15.49 -1.53 -13.05
CA SER A 147 -15.85 -2.01 -11.71
C SER A 147 -15.38 -3.46 -11.49
N LEU A 148 -15.45 -4.31 -12.50
CA LEU A 148 -14.96 -5.69 -12.44
C LEU A 148 -13.44 -5.74 -12.30
N LEU A 149 -12.68 -4.95 -13.08
CA LEU A 149 -11.24 -4.86 -12.95
C LEU A 149 -10.81 -4.37 -11.57
N ARG A 150 -11.49 -3.34 -11.05
CA ARG A 150 -11.26 -2.82 -9.68
C ARG A 150 -11.51 -3.91 -8.63
N LEU A 151 -12.58 -4.67 -8.78
CA LEU A 151 -12.91 -5.78 -7.88
C LEU A 151 -11.83 -6.88 -7.95
N ILE A 152 -11.35 -7.25 -9.14
CA ILE A 152 -10.28 -8.22 -9.33
C ILE A 152 -9.02 -7.77 -8.57
N VAL A 153 -8.55 -6.54 -8.79
CA VAL A 153 -7.36 -6.00 -8.12
C VAL A 153 -7.52 -6.05 -6.60
N THR A 154 -8.63 -5.55 -6.08
CA THR A 154 -8.86 -5.51 -4.62
C THR A 154 -8.98 -6.91 -4.02
N LYS A 155 -9.71 -7.82 -4.68
CA LYS A 155 -9.89 -9.19 -4.17
C LYS A 155 -8.61 -10.03 -4.27
N SER A 156 -7.84 -9.88 -5.35
CA SER A 156 -6.55 -10.56 -5.51
C SER A 156 -5.55 -10.10 -4.44
N LEU A 157 -5.51 -8.80 -4.14
CA LEU A 157 -4.66 -8.26 -3.08
C LEU A 157 -5.07 -8.83 -1.70
N THR A 158 -6.38 -8.81 -1.39
CA THR A 158 -6.89 -9.37 -0.14
C THR A 158 -6.56 -10.86 -0.01
N ALA A 159 -6.72 -11.64 -1.09
CA ALA A 159 -6.39 -13.06 -1.10
C ALA A 159 -4.89 -13.29 -0.86
N LEU A 160 -4.03 -12.53 -1.53
CA LEU A 160 -2.57 -12.61 -1.37
C LEU A 160 -2.16 -12.35 0.08
N MET A 161 -2.73 -11.30 0.71
CA MET A 161 -2.46 -10.96 2.11
C MET A 161 -3.01 -12.01 3.08
N THR A 162 -4.19 -12.54 2.82
CA THR A 162 -4.77 -13.62 3.65
C THR A 162 -3.88 -14.87 3.63
N VAL A 163 -3.41 -15.27 2.46
CA VAL A 163 -2.50 -16.42 2.32
C VAL A 163 -1.19 -16.16 3.08
N PHE A 164 -0.62 -14.96 2.93
CA PHE A 164 0.61 -14.59 3.62
C PHE A 164 0.47 -14.66 5.15
N VAL A 165 -0.56 -14.01 5.71
CA VAL A 165 -0.80 -14.01 7.16
C VAL A 165 -1.06 -15.42 7.67
N THR A 166 -1.82 -16.23 6.92
CA THR A 166 -2.09 -17.63 7.29
C THR A 166 -0.80 -18.45 7.35
N LEU A 167 0.05 -18.35 6.33
CA LEU A 167 1.31 -19.09 6.29
C LEU A 167 2.29 -18.65 7.38
N LEU A 168 2.38 -17.33 7.66
CA LEU A 168 3.17 -16.83 8.79
C LEU A 168 2.68 -17.37 10.13
N THR A 169 1.37 -17.36 10.35
CA THR A 169 0.76 -17.85 11.59
C THR A 169 1.03 -19.34 11.78
N LEU A 170 0.81 -20.15 10.75
CA LEU A 170 1.05 -21.59 10.81
C LEU A 170 2.54 -21.91 11.04
N SER A 171 3.44 -21.23 10.34
CA SER A 171 4.89 -21.40 10.51
C SER A 171 5.34 -21.03 11.93
N GLY A 172 4.84 -19.91 12.44
CA GLY A 172 5.19 -19.42 13.78
C GLY A 172 4.68 -20.34 14.89
N MET A 173 3.45 -20.79 14.82
CA MET A 173 2.84 -21.67 15.83
C MET A 173 3.54 -23.03 15.93
N SER A 174 3.82 -23.66 14.79
CA SER A 174 4.49 -24.97 14.75
C SER A 174 5.91 -24.90 15.30
N ALA A 175 6.66 -23.90 14.90
CA ALA A 175 8.05 -23.72 15.30
C ALA A 175 8.18 -23.29 16.78
N GLN A 176 7.28 -22.47 17.30
CA GLN A 176 7.25 -22.07 18.71
C GLN A 176 6.98 -23.27 19.62
N SER A 177 6.14 -24.20 19.21
CA SER A 177 5.90 -25.44 19.95
C SER A 177 7.16 -26.30 20.01
N ALA A 178 7.93 -26.39 18.92
CA ALA A 178 9.20 -27.12 18.87
C ALA A 178 10.30 -26.47 19.75
N ASP A 179 10.41 -25.12 19.74
CA ASP A 179 11.31 -24.40 20.64
C ASP A 179 10.98 -24.67 22.11
N THR A 180 9.70 -24.67 22.48
CA THR A 180 9.25 -24.96 23.84
C THR A 180 9.56 -26.42 24.25
N LEU A 181 9.36 -27.39 23.35
CA LEU A 181 9.68 -28.78 23.59
C LEU A 181 11.20 -29.01 23.81
N SER A 182 12.04 -28.33 23.03
CA SER A 182 13.50 -28.38 23.17
C SER A 182 13.95 -27.90 24.55
N VAL A 183 13.38 -26.80 25.05
CA VAL A 183 13.67 -26.30 26.42
C VAL A 183 13.19 -27.28 27.48
N ARG A 184 12.00 -27.86 27.34
CA ARG A 184 11.51 -28.89 28.28
C ARG A 184 12.38 -30.13 28.30
N ALA A 185 12.80 -30.59 27.12
CA ALA A 185 13.72 -31.76 27.03
C ALA A 185 15.07 -31.48 27.71
N ALA A 186 15.64 -30.27 27.50
CA ALA A 186 16.87 -29.87 28.18
C ALA A 186 16.74 -29.84 29.71
N LYS A 187 15.62 -29.34 30.23
CA LYS A 187 15.29 -29.33 31.66
C LYS A 187 15.17 -30.76 32.21
N TYR A 188 14.43 -31.61 31.53
CA TYR A 188 14.25 -33.00 31.92
C TYR A 188 15.60 -33.73 32.00
N ALA A 189 16.46 -33.53 30.99
CA ALA A 189 17.80 -34.06 30.99
C ALA A 189 18.62 -33.54 32.18
N ALA A 190 18.62 -32.22 32.44
CA ALA A 190 19.34 -31.62 33.54
C ALA A 190 18.89 -32.17 34.90
N GLN A 191 17.58 -32.35 35.12
CA GLN A 191 17.00 -32.83 36.36
C GLN A 191 17.32 -34.33 36.63
N ASN A 192 17.31 -35.15 35.58
CA ASN A 192 17.41 -36.61 35.74
C ASN A 192 18.82 -37.15 35.58
N PHE A 193 19.70 -36.48 34.81
CA PHE A 193 21.05 -36.96 34.57
C PHE A 193 22.15 -36.36 35.47
N VAL A 194 21.83 -35.24 36.19
CA VAL A 194 22.79 -34.57 37.09
C VAL A 194 22.28 -34.61 38.52
N PRO A 195 22.65 -35.62 39.33
CA PRO A 195 22.24 -35.73 40.73
C PRO A 195 22.74 -34.52 41.55
N VAL A 196 21.92 -34.04 42.51
CA VAL A 196 22.23 -32.96 43.47
C VAL A 196 22.19 -31.55 42.86
N VAL A 197 22.72 -31.31 41.65
CA VAL A 197 22.76 -29.95 41.01
C VAL A 197 21.71 -29.78 39.93
N GLY A 198 20.97 -30.82 39.54
CA GLY A 198 19.98 -30.75 38.43
C GLY A 198 18.88 -29.72 38.62
N ASN A 199 18.40 -29.53 39.85
CA ASN A 199 17.40 -28.53 40.17
C ASN A 199 17.93 -27.09 40.00
N VAL A 200 19.17 -26.82 40.40
CA VAL A 200 19.83 -25.53 40.23
C VAL A 200 20.05 -25.25 38.75
N LEU A 201 20.49 -26.26 38.00
CA LEU A 201 20.68 -26.15 36.56
C LEU A 201 19.38 -25.90 35.84
N SER A 202 18.29 -26.58 36.21
CA SER A 202 16.95 -26.37 35.67
C SER A 202 16.42 -24.94 35.95
N SER A 203 16.59 -24.43 37.16
CA SER A 203 16.18 -23.05 37.51
C SER A 203 17.02 -22.00 36.77
N THR A 204 18.28 -22.26 36.49
CA THR A 204 19.13 -21.41 35.66
C THR A 204 18.63 -21.40 34.22
N ILE A 205 18.24 -22.54 33.64
CA ILE A 205 17.62 -22.63 32.32
C ILE A 205 16.32 -21.80 32.28
N ASP A 206 15.48 -21.86 33.33
CA ASP A 206 14.27 -21.09 33.45
C ASP A 206 14.53 -19.57 33.42
N THR A 207 15.52 -19.14 34.19
CA THR A 207 15.90 -17.73 34.27
C THR A 207 16.43 -17.21 32.92
N VAL A 208 17.28 -17.97 32.27
CA VAL A 208 17.80 -17.61 30.94
C VAL A 208 16.68 -17.55 29.90
N TYR A 209 15.79 -18.55 29.90
CA TYR A 209 14.67 -18.59 28.96
C TYR A 209 13.66 -17.46 29.22
N ALA A 210 13.36 -17.13 30.47
CA ALA A 210 12.49 -16.01 30.83
C ALA A 210 13.10 -14.68 30.37
N SER A 211 14.39 -14.45 30.59
CA SER A 211 15.10 -13.26 30.13
C SER A 211 15.12 -13.14 28.61
N ALA A 212 15.36 -14.24 27.91
CA ALA A 212 15.31 -14.32 26.45
C ALA A 212 13.89 -14.04 25.93
N SER A 213 12.83 -14.47 26.63
CA SER A 213 11.43 -14.20 26.30
C SER A 213 11.08 -12.71 26.39
N VAL A 214 11.58 -12.03 27.42
CA VAL A 214 11.41 -10.57 27.57
C VAL A 214 12.10 -9.83 26.41
N LEU A 215 13.35 -10.23 26.11
CA LEU A 215 14.10 -9.64 24.99
C LEU A 215 13.36 -9.84 23.65
N ARG A 216 12.82 -11.03 23.40
CA ARG A 216 12.01 -11.35 22.21
C ARG A 216 10.80 -10.42 22.09
N SER A 217 10.07 -10.22 23.18
CA SER A 217 8.89 -9.33 23.21
C SER A 217 9.28 -7.89 22.93
N ALA A 218 10.37 -7.40 23.53
CA ALA A 218 10.89 -6.06 23.26
C ALA A 218 11.32 -5.86 21.81
N LEU A 219 12.01 -6.83 21.21
CA LEU A 219 12.38 -6.82 19.79
C LEU A 219 11.16 -6.84 18.86
N GLY A 220 10.12 -7.59 19.22
CA GLY A 220 8.86 -7.62 18.49
C GLY A 220 8.19 -6.24 18.47
N VAL A 221 8.09 -5.59 19.62
CA VAL A 221 7.53 -4.22 19.72
C VAL A 221 8.40 -3.22 18.94
N ALA A 222 9.72 -3.27 19.08
CA ALA A 222 10.62 -2.39 18.33
C ALA A 222 10.48 -2.58 16.81
N GLY A 223 10.35 -3.83 16.34
CA GLY A 223 10.10 -4.16 14.94
C GLY A 223 8.79 -3.55 14.43
N ILE A 224 7.69 -3.71 15.16
CA ILE A 224 6.38 -3.13 14.81
C ILE A 224 6.46 -1.62 14.73
N VAL A 225 7.08 -0.96 15.71
CA VAL A 225 7.24 0.50 15.73
C VAL A 225 8.07 0.97 14.53
N THR A 226 9.15 0.28 14.21
CA THR A 226 10.01 0.63 13.07
C THR A 226 9.26 0.53 11.74
N VAL A 227 8.51 -0.58 11.54
CA VAL A 227 7.68 -0.76 10.33
C VAL A 227 6.56 0.29 10.27
N ALA A 228 5.88 0.56 11.38
CA ALA A 228 4.84 1.58 11.46
C ALA A 228 5.37 2.98 11.08
N LEU A 229 6.55 3.36 11.57
CA LEU A 229 7.19 4.63 11.22
C LEU A 229 7.60 4.68 9.73
N LEU A 230 8.10 3.58 9.18
CA LEU A 230 8.43 3.48 7.76
C LEU A 230 7.20 3.65 6.86
N CYS A 231 6.08 3.04 7.25
CA CYS A 231 4.82 3.13 6.50
C CYS A 231 4.09 4.46 6.73
N ALA A 232 4.36 5.19 7.82
CA ALA A 232 3.67 6.42 8.16
C ALA A 232 3.81 7.49 7.06
N TYR A 233 5.00 7.68 6.51
CA TYR A 233 5.24 8.70 5.47
C TYR A 233 4.42 8.45 4.19
N PRO A 234 4.47 7.28 3.53
CA PRO A 234 3.68 7.03 2.34
C PRO A 234 2.17 7.04 2.61
N VAL A 235 1.73 6.52 3.76
CA VAL A 235 0.31 6.55 4.17
C VAL A 235 -0.20 7.99 4.26
N LEU A 236 0.54 8.86 4.91
CA LEU A 236 0.18 10.27 5.04
C LEU A 236 0.24 11.01 3.70
N LYS A 237 1.26 10.75 2.87
CA LYS A 237 1.41 11.34 1.53
C LYS A 237 0.23 10.99 0.62
N PHE A 238 -0.06 9.71 0.44
CA PHE A 238 -1.15 9.28 -0.44
C PHE A 238 -2.53 9.60 0.13
N GLY A 239 -2.71 9.55 1.45
CA GLY A 239 -3.93 10.00 2.12
C GLY A 239 -4.22 11.48 1.85
N ALA A 240 -3.21 12.33 1.96
CA ALA A 240 -3.33 13.76 1.63
C ALA A 240 -3.66 13.97 0.15
N LEU A 241 -3.03 13.23 -0.77
CA LEU A 241 -3.33 13.30 -2.20
C LEU A 241 -4.79 12.93 -2.50
N ILE A 242 -5.28 11.83 -1.95
CA ILE A 242 -6.69 11.42 -2.12
C ILE A 242 -7.62 12.53 -1.66
N PHE A 243 -7.37 13.09 -0.48
CA PHE A 243 -8.17 14.18 0.06
C PHE A 243 -8.16 15.40 -0.86
N LEU A 244 -7.00 15.82 -1.35
CA LEU A 244 -6.85 16.97 -2.24
C LEU A 244 -7.55 16.75 -3.59
N TYR A 245 -7.43 15.56 -4.21
CA TYR A 245 -8.13 15.28 -5.48
C TYR A 245 -9.64 15.19 -5.29
N LYS A 246 -10.13 14.63 -4.18
CA LYS A 246 -11.57 14.63 -3.87
C LYS A 246 -12.10 16.02 -3.59
N LEU A 247 -11.34 16.86 -2.89
CA LEU A 247 -11.69 18.25 -2.67
C LEU A 247 -11.71 19.03 -4.00
N ALA A 248 -10.73 18.84 -4.87
CA ALA A 248 -10.71 19.43 -6.19
C ALA A 248 -11.93 19.02 -7.02
N ALA A 249 -12.28 17.73 -7.03
CA ALA A 249 -13.49 17.24 -7.71
C ALA A 249 -14.76 17.91 -7.18
N ALA A 250 -14.88 18.06 -5.85
CA ALA A 250 -16.04 18.72 -5.23
C ALA A 250 -16.13 20.22 -5.56
N ILE A 251 -14.99 20.93 -5.65
CA ILE A 251 -14.95 22.35 -6.05
C ILE A 251 -15.32 22.50 -7.53
N ILE A 252 -14.87 21.58 -8.37
CA ILE A 252 -15.11 21.62 -9.82
C ILE A 252 -16.56 21.28 -10.15
N GLU A 253 -17.21 20.41 -9.38
CA GLU A 253 -18.54 19.87 -9.68
C GLU A 253 -19.61 20.94 -9.95
N PRO A 254 -19.76 22.01 -9.15
CA PRO A 254 -20.76 23.05 -9.40
C PRO A 254 -20.36 24.05 -10.52
N LEU A 255 -19.09 24.07 -10.93
CA LEU A 255 -18.52 25.13 -11.78
C LEU A 255 -18.17 24.64 -13.19
N ALA A 256 -18.00 23.35 -13.40
CA ALA A 256 -17.59 22.76 -14.66
C ALA A 256 -18.54 21.64 -15.13
N ASP A 257 -18.33 21.16 -16.36
CA ASP A 257 -19.08 20.03 -16.89
C ASP A 257 -18.86 18.77 -16.00
N LYS A 258 -19.93 18.03 -15.77
CA LYS A 258 -19.93 16.81 -14.94
C LYS A 258 -18.90 15.76 -15.38
N ARG A 259 -18.56 15.74 -16.67
CA ARG A 259 -17.52 14.84 -17.22
C ARG A 259 -16.13 15.17 -16.67
N ILE A 260 -15.82 16.45 -16.49
CA ILE A 260 -14.55 16.95 -15.94
C ILE A 260 -14.45 16.60 -14.46
N SER A 261 -15.50 16.90 -13.67
CA SER A 261 -15.54 16.55 -12.24
C SER A 261 -15.40 15.04 -12.02
N ASN A 262 -16.12 14.23 -12.82
CA ASN A 262 -16.03 12.79 -12.78
C ASN A 262 -14.61 12.29 -13.11
N ALA A 263 -13.90 12.87 -14.09
CA ALA A 263 -12.54 12.49 -14.42
C ALA A 263 -11.57 12.72 -13.24
N VAL A 264 -11.69 13.85 -12.53
CA VAL A 264 -10.90 14.16 -11.34
C VAL A 264 -11.24 13.20 -10.19
N ASN A 265 -12.51 12.89 -10.00
CA ASN A 265 -12.93 11.92 -8.98
C ASN A 265 -12.41 10.50 -9.30
N GLU A 266 -12.37 10.12 -10.58
CA GLU A 266 -11.76 8.83 -10.98
C GLU A 266 -10.23 8.83 -10.77
N ALA A 267 -9.55 9.97 -10.92
CA ALA A 267 -8.15 10.09 -10.50
C ALA A 267 -7.98 9.86 -9.00
N ALA A 268 -8.83 10.48 -8.17
CA ALA A 268 -8.85 10.24 -6.72
C ALA A 268 -9.08 8.76 -6.38
N ASN A 269 -9.99 8.11 -7.10
CA ASN A 269 -10.27 6.68 -6.92
C ASN A 269 -9.08 5.80 -7.35
N GLY A 270 -8.36 6.17 -8.42
CA GLY A 270 -7.11 5.51 -8.85
C GLY A 270 -6.02 5.63 -7.79
N ILE A 271 -5.81 6.84 -7.25
CA ILE A 271 -4.85 7.08 -6.15
C ILE A 271 -5.27 6.31 -4.88
N SER A 272 -6.57 6.17 -4.62
CA SER A 272 -7.09 5.37 -3.50
C SER A 272 -6.77 3.87 -3.64
N LEU A 273 -6.78 3.32 -4.86
CA LEU A 273 -6.32 1.96 -5.11
C LEU A 273 -4.82 1.82 -4.79
N LEU A 274 -3.99 2.77 -5.25
CA LEU A 274 -2.56 2.80 -4.93
C LEU A 274 -2.30 2.89 -3.43
N PHE A 275 -3.07 3.72 -2.73
CA PHE A 275 -3.01 3.81 -1.27
C PHE A 275 -3.29 2.46 -0.61
N SER A 276 -4.31 1.75 -1.06
CA SER A 276 -4.63 0.41 -0.57
C SER A 276 -3.49 -0.59 -0.80
N LEU A 277 -2.79 -0.49 -1.94
CA LEU A 277 -1.62 -1.31 -2.26
C LEU A 277 -0.42 -1.02 -1.35
N LEU A 278 -0.23 0.25 -0.97
CA LEU A 278 0.88 0.68 -0.11
C LEU A 278 0.68 0.35 1.38
N VAL A 279 -0.58 0.30 1.82
CA VAL A 279 -0.93 -0.02 3.22
C VAL A 279 -0.88 -1.53 3.49
N CYS A 280 -1.08 -2.35 2.45
CA CYS A 280 -0.96 -3.81 2.54
C CYS A 280 0.48 -4.28 2.60
#